data_a05b29caceaf7d877020b4714a83c54f
#
_entry.id   a05b29caceaf7d877020b4714a83c54f
#
_cell.length_a   1.000
_cell.length_b   1.000
_cell.length_c   1.000
_cell.angle_alpha   90.00
_cell.angle_beta   90.00
_cell.angle_gamma   90.00
#
_symmetry.space_group_name_H-M   'P 1'
#
loop_
_entity.id
_entity.type
_entity.pdbx_description
1 polymer ?
#
loop_
_entity_poly.entity_id
_entity_poly.type
_entity_poly.pdbx_seq_one_letter_code
_entity_poly.pdbx_strand_id
1 'polypeptide(L)'
;ATWCGPCYIANEYIHEAMNNVPGRMEIGAYMLSSNGGGLSEWSGADKAYNELYYAGIAGGGIPFVLWNNYGVLEGAYPPDTYVALNDEALTSLPAHTGIAGRVIESDGTLDVFLDIASTETADYSIRVYLLEDGLLYSGCAAGSTYPNNDVIREELTEAGGEPVSLTANEVTSVSYSCPVPSYVKDAGNLHVLAVLYRSGEFTSSVIYSSGLDKVVDNVVDIPVNSEVDFEYEN
;
A
#
# COMPACT_ATOMS: atom_id res chain seq x y z
N ALA A 1 5.25 13.64 5.47
CA ALA A 1 4.82 15.04 5.58
C ALA A 1 5.51 15.90 4.53
N THR A 2 4.79 16.82 3.91
CA THR A 2 5.28 17.64 2.79
C THR A 2 6.44 18.60 3.16
N TRP A 3 6.50 19.04 4.42
CA TRP A 3 7.57 19.90 4.94
C TRP A 3 8.87 19.16 5.29
N CYS A 4 8.87 17.84 5.25
CA CYS A 4 9.99 17.02 5.70
C CYS A 4 11.00 16.81 4.57
N GLY A 5 12.15 17.47 4.65
CA GLY A 5 13.23 17.32 3.65
C GLY A 5 13.71 15.89 3.47
N PRO A 6 14.08 15.16 4.54
CA PRO A 6 14.50 13.76 4.39
C PRO A 6 13.41 12.81 3.87
N CYS A 7 12.13 13.16 4.02
CA CYS A 7 11.02 12.29 3.59
C CYS A 7 10.95 12.15 2.07
N TYR A 8 11.16 13.24 1.32
CA TYR A 8 11.17 13.13 -0.14
C TYR A 8 12.40 12.36 -0.63
N ILE A 9 13.56 12.49 0.05
CA ILE A 9 14.76 11.71 -0.29
C ILE A 9 14.50 10.22 -0.08
N ALA A 10 13.86 9.84 1.04
CA ALA A 10 13.47 8.45 1.27
C ALA A 10 12.50 7.95 0.20
N ASN A 11 11.52 8.76 -0.19
CA ASN A 11 10.57 8.41 -1.23
C ASN A 11 11.27 8.16 -2.57
N GLU A 12 12.17 9.06 -3.01
CA GLU A 12 12.97 8.89 -4.22
C GLU A 12 13.80 7.59 -4.18
N TYR A 13 14.47 7.32 -3.06
CA TYR A 13 15.30 6.11 -2.91
C TYR A 13 14.47 4.82 -2.88
N ILE A 14 13.26 4.84 -2.31
CA ILE A 14 12.35 3.69 -2.34
C ILE A 14 11.88 3.45 -3.78
N HIS A 15 11.47 4.48 -4.51
CA HIS A 15 11.07 4.35 -5.92
C HIS A 15 12.24 3.86 -6.81
N GLU A 16 13.47 4.34 -6.57
CA GLU A 16 14.65 3.82 -7.24
C GLU A 16 14.87 2.33 -6.92
N ALA A 17 14.70 1.93 -5.66
CA ALA A 17 14.78 0.52 -5.27
C ALA A 17 13.68 -0.32 -5.95
N MET A 18 12.44 0.16 -6.01
CA MET A 18 11.34 -0.49 -6.73
C MET A 18 11.67 -0.68 -8.23
N ASN A 19 12.25 0.33 -8.86
CA ASN A 19 12.70 0.23 -10.25
C ASN A 19 13.83 -0.79 -10.46
N ASN A 20 14.69 -0.99 -9.46
CA ASN A 20 15.77 -1.97 -9.50
C ASN A 20 15.27 -3.41 -9.35
N VAL A 21 14.12 -3.62 -8.71
CA VAL A 21 13.49 -4.92 -8.48
C VAL A 21 11.99 -4.85 -8.78
N PRO A 22 11.61 -4.65 -10.05
CA PRO A 22 10.22 -4.40 -10.44
C PRO A 22 9.30 -5.56 -10.04
N GLY A 23 8.10 -5.20 -9.54
CA GLY A 23 7.08 -6.16 -9.11
C GLY A 23 7.36 -6.86 -7.77
N ARG A 24 8.38 -6.41 -7.02
CA ARG A 24 8.76 -7.03 -5.73
C ARG A 24 8.52 -6.15 -4.51
N MET A 25 8.16 -4.91 -4.72
CA MET A 25 7.90 -3.93 -3.67
C MET A 25 6.72 -3.06 -4.04
N GLU A 26 5.91 -2.73 -3.06
CA GLU A 26 4.80 -1.80 -3.15
C GLU A 26 4.85 -0.81 -1.98
N ILE A 27 4.35 0.40 -2.16
CA ILE A 27 4.41 1.45 -1.15
C ILE A 27 3.05 2.12 -0.96
N GLY A 28 2.74 2.46 0.29
CA GLY A 28 1.68 3.39 0.64
C GLY A 28 2.23 4.47 1.57
N ALA A 29 2.08 5.72 1.19
CA ALA A 29 2.64 6.87 1.91
C ALA A 29 1.61 7.53 2.83
N TYR A 30 1.80 7.43 4.14
CA TYR A 30 1.04 8.18 5.14
C TYR A 30 1.54 9.64 5.21
N MET A 31 0.73 10.59 4.79
CA MET A 31 1.04 12.02 4.90
C MET A 31 0.49 12.58 6.21
N LEU A 32 1.39 12.82 7.18
CA LEU A 32 1.02 13.33 8.49
C LEU A 32 0.57 14.80 8.43
N SER A 33 -0.46 15.14 9.20
CA SER A 33 -1.03 16.48 9.29
C SER A 33 -0.25 17.42 10.21
N SER A 34 0.62 16.88 11.06
CA SER A 34 1.40 17.67 12.01
C SER A 34 2.12 18.84 11.34
N ASN A 35 1.88 20.05 11.80
CA ASN A 35 2.38 21.33 11.26
C ASN A 35 1.78 21.76 9.90
N GLY A 36 0.57 21.35 9.58
CA GLY A 36 -0.21 21.91 8.47
C GLY A 36 0.23 21.46 7.07
N GLY A 37 0.63 20.23 6.93
CA GLY A 37 0.93 19.64 5.62
C GLY A 37 -0.34 19.61 4.74
N GLY A 38 -0.31 20.25 3.58
CA GLY A 38 -1.47 20.42 2.71
C GLY A 38 -1.97 19.19 1.98
N LEU A 39 -1.41 18.01 2.23
CA LEU A 39 -1.84 16.72 1.65
C LEU A 39 -2.39 15.75 2.70
N SER A 40 -2.67 16.23 3.90
CA SER A 40 -3.10 15.43 5.05
C SER A 40 -4.60 15.52 5.32
N GLU A 41 -5.41 15.46 4.27
CA GLU A 41 -6.86 15.49 4.42
C GLU A 41 -7.39 14.20 5.07
N TRP A 42 -6.69 13.09 4.90
CA TRP A 42 -7.05 11.85 5.59
C TRP A 42 -6.47 11.80 7.01
N SER A 43 -7.34 11.92 8.01
CA SER A 43 -6.94 11.92 9.43
C SER A 43 -6.42 10.57 9.95
N GLY A 44 -6.67 9.49 9.22
CA GLY A 44 -6.19 8.15 9.56
C GLY A 44 -4.67 8.03 9.57
N ALA A 45 -3.95 8.85 8.77
CA ALA A 45 -2.49 8.86 8.73
C ALA A 45 -1.87 9.21 10.09
N ASP A 46 -2.35 10.26 10.75
CA ASP A 46 -1.85 10.65 12.07
C ASP A 46 -2.20 9.61 13.14
N LYS A 47 -3.38 9.01 13.05
CA LYS A 47 -3.80 7.95 13.95
C LYS A 47 -2.89 6.72 13.82
N ALA A 48 -2.66 6.23 12.60
CA ALA A 48 -1.80 5.08 12.34
C ALA A 48 -0.36 5.32 12.84
N TYR A 49 0.21 6.51 12.58
CA TYR A 49 1.55 6.83 13.09
C TYR A 49 1.59 6.89 14.62
N ASN A 50 0.59 7.50 15.27
CA ASN A 50 0.53 7.59 16.72
C ASN A 50 0.39 6.20 17.38
N GLU A 51 -0.37 5.29 16.79
CA GLU A 51 -0.48 3.91 17.26
C GLU A 51 0.89 3.22 17.26
N LEU A 52 1.66 3.35 16.17
CA LEU A 52 3.03 2.82 16.10
C LEU A 52 3.98 3.49 17.09
N TYR A 53 3.85 4.80 17.30
CA TYR A 53 4.64 5.53 18.27
C TYR A 53 4.37 5.08 19.71
N TYR A 54 3.09 4.99 20.12
CA TYR A 54 2.71 4.53 21.45
C TYR A 54 3.00 3.04 21.69
N ALA A 55 3.03 2.24 20.63
CA ALA A 55 3.48 0.86 20.70
C ALA A 55 5.01 0.72 20.83
N GLY A 56 5.77 1.83 20.76
CA GLY A 56 7.22 1.82 20.80
C GLY A 56 7.89 1.30 19.52
N ILE A 57 7.13 1.22 18.42
CA ILE A 57 7.64 0.78 17.11
C ILE A 57 8.26 1.97 16.37
N ALA A 58 7.59 3.11 16.35
CA ALA A 58 8.14 4.36 15.80
C ALA A 58 8.88 5.15 16.89
N GLY A 59 10.07 5.63 16.58
CA GLY A 59 10.93 6.39 17.51
C GLY A 59 10.60 7.88 17.62
N GLY A 60 9.63 8.37 16.86
CA GLY A 60 9.20 9.78 16.86
C GLY A 60 9.83 10.65 15.77
N GLY A 61 10.71 10.08 14.94
CA GLY A 61 11.28 10.74 13.76
C GLY A 61 10.54 10.39 12.46
N ILE A 62 10.70 11.26 11.44
CA ILE A 62 10.27 10.99 10.05
C ILE A 62 11.39 11.34 9.07
N PRO A 63 11.52 10.64 7.94
CA PRO A 63 10.68 9.54 7.47
C PRO A 63 10.78 8.29 8.37
N PHE A 64 9.66 7.61 8.47
CA PHE A 64 9.53 6.33 9.15
C PHE A 64 8.99 5.34 8.13
N VAL A 65 9.68 4.24 7.92
CA VAL A 65 9.29 3.18 6.99
C VAL A 65 9.06 1.90 7.78
N LEU A 66 7.85 1.38 7.69
CA LEU A 66 7.50 0.05 8.19
C LEU A 66 7.60 -0.93 7.02
N TRP A 67 8.50 -1.90 7.13
CA TRP A 67 8.76 -2.87 6.09
C TRP A 67 8.09 -4.20 6.41
N ASN A 68 6.96 -4.50 5.77
CA ASN A 68 6.20 -5.76 5.91
C ASN A 68 5.91 -6.18 7.36
N ASN A 69 5.80 -5.25 8.30
CA ASN A 69 5.84 -5.52 9.75
C ASN A 69 7.09 -6.32 10.21
N TYR A 70 8.08 -6.50 9.33
CA TYR A 70 9.33 -7.22 9.59
C TYR A 70 10.40 -6.33 10.18
N GLY A 71 10.50 -5.11 9.70
CA GLY A 71 11.52 -4.17 10.11
C GLY A 71 11.09 -2.72 10.04
N VAL A 72 11.87 -1.87 10.69
CA VAL A 72 11.64 -0.44 10.79
C VAL A 72 12.90 0.30 10.38
N LEU A 73 12.72 1.32 9.53
CA LEU A 73 13.77 2.29 9.21
C LEU A 73 13.31 3.70 9.59
N GLU A 74 14.14 4.41 10.33
CA GLU A 74 13.98 5.86 10.57
C GLU A 74 15.08 6.63 9.83
N GLY A 75 14.65 7.55 8.95
CA GLY A 75 15.56 8.30 8.09
C GLY A 75 15.50 7.83 6.63
N ALA A 76 16.29 8.49 5.78
CA ALA A 76 16.45 8.15 4.37
C ALA A 76 17.70 7.28 4.18
N TYR A 77 17.57 6.17 3.50
CA TYR A 77 18.63 5.23 3.21
C TYR A 77 18.82 5.04 1.71
N PRO A 78 20.02 4.70 1.23
CA PRO A 78 20.25 4.40 -0.18
C PRO A 78 19.36 3.27 -0.71
N PRO A 79 19.05 3.24 -2.02
CA PRO A 79 18.19 2.23 -2.64
C PRO A 79 18.60 0.78 -2.33
N ASP A 80 19.90 0.50 -2.32
CA ASP A 80 20.42 -0.85 -2.01
C ASP A 80 20.01 -1.36 -0.62
N THR A 81 19.80 -0.45 0.35
CA THR A 81 19.32 -0.84 1.69
C THR A 81 17.89 -1.38 1.61
N TYR A 82 17.02 -0.73 0.83
CA TYR A 82 15.63 -1.17 0.66
C TYR A 82 15.56 -2.49 -0.12
N VAL A 83 16.40 -2.65 -1.16
CA VAL A 83 16.51 -3.91 -1.90
C VAL A 83 16.96 -5.05 -0.98
N ALA A 84 17.99 -4.83 -0.16
CA ALA A 84 18.50 -5.84 0.76
C ALA A 84 17.46 -6.26 1.81
N LEU A 85 16.72 -5.30 2.37
CA LEU A 85 15.60 -5.58 3.30
C LEU A 85 14.48 -6.37 2.63
N ASN A 86 14.17 -6.05 1.39
CA ASN A 86 13.17 -6.79 0.62
C ASN A 86 13.61 -8.24 0.40
N ASP A 87 14.86 -8.47 0.01
CA ASP A 87 15.42 -9.81 -0.18
C ASP A 87 15.41 -10.63 1.12
N GLU A 88 15.74 -9.98 2.23
CA GLU A 88 15.69 -10.60 3.57
C GLU A 88 14.24 -10.94 3.96
N ALA A 89 13.30 -10.02 3.77
CA ALA A 89 11.89 -10.24 4.09
C ALA A 89 11.30 -11.37 3.25
N LEU A 90 11.52 -11.41 1.93
CA LEU A 90 11.05 -12.48 1.06
C LEU A 90 11.63 -13.86 1.40
N THR A 91 12.85 -13.89 1.95
CA THR A 91 13.48 -15.13 2.39
C THR A 91 12.94 -15.61 3.73
N SER A 92 12.71 -14.66 4.66
CA SER A 92 12.32 -14.95 6.03
C SER A 92 10.79 -15.13 6.19
N LEU A 93 10.02 -14.47 5.34
CA LEU A 93 8.56 -14.47 5.35
C LEU A 93 8.03 -14.81 3.95
N PRO A 94 8.13 -16.07 3.53
CA PRO A 94 7.63 -16.46 2.22
C PRO A 94 6.11 -16.25 2.14
N ALA A 95 5.64 -15.68 1.03
CA ALA A 95 4.22 -15.49 0.80
C ALA A 95 3.54 -16.86 0.56
N HIS A 96 2.42 -17.08 1.23
CA HIS A 96 1.54 -18.24 1.04
C HIS A 96 0.22 -17.86 0.36
N THR A 97 0.06 -16.59 0.01
CA THR A 97 -1.16 -16.02 -0.54
C THR A 97 -0.87 -15.21 -1.77
N GLY A 98 -1.84 -15.14 -2.67
CA GLY A 98 -1.86 -14.23 -3.82
C GLY A 98 -3.18 -13.46 -3.81
N ILE A 99 -3.16 -12.23 -4.30
CA ILE A 99 -4.32 -11.37 -4.45
C ILE A 99 -4.39 -10.95 -5.91
N ALA A 100 -5.57 -11.07 -6.50
CA ALA A 100 -5.90 -10.48 -7.79
C ALA A 100 -7.16 -9.63 -7.64
N GLY A 101 -7.43 -8.69 -8.54
CA GLY A 101 -8.65 -7.92 -8.41
C GLY A 101 -8.85 -6.89 -9.52
N ARG A 102 -9.87 -6.09 -9.33
CA ARG A 102 -10.22 -4.99 -10.24
C ARG A 102 -10.85 -3.86 -9.46
N VAL A 103 -10.73 -2.65 -10.01
CA VAL A 103 -11.39 -1.44 -9.50
C VAL A 103 -12.28 -0.88 -10.60
N ILE A 104 -13.52 -0.57 -10.26
CA ILE A 104 -14.49 0.07 -11.16
C ILE A 104 -14.87 1.40 -10.53
N GLU A 105 -14.76 2.48 -11.30
CA GLU A 105 -15.30 3.79 -10.90
C GLU A 105 -16.59 4.04 -11.70
N SER A 106 -17.66 4.34 -10.97
CA SER A 106 -18.94 4.68 -11.56
C SER A 106 -19.64 5.73 -10.71
N ASP A 107 -20.04 6.83 -11.35
CA ASP A 107 -20.81 7.91 -10.72
C ASP A 107 -20.18 8.43 -9.39
N GLY A 108 -18.86 8.52 -9.32
CA GLY A 108 -18.14 8.99 -8.15
C GLY A 108 -18.04 7.97 -7.01
N THR A 109 -18.30 6.69 -7.31
CA THR A 109 -18.13 5.56 -6.39
C THR A 109 -17.06 4.62 -6.95
N LEU A 110 -16.18 4.16 -6.09
CA LEU A 110 -15.19 3.13 -6.38
C LEU A 110 -15.67 1.80 -5.82
N ASP A 111 -15.78 0.79 -6.68
CA ASP A 111 -16.01 -0.60 -6.30
C ASP A 111 -14.73 -1.41 -6.53
N VAL A 112 -14.23 -2.02 -5.47
CA VAL A 112 -13.01 -2.82 -5.45
C VAL A 112 -13.42 -4.28 -5.26
N PHE A 113 -12.98 -5.15 -6.18
CA PHE A 113 -13.22 -6.59 -6.13
C PHE A 113 -11.87 -7.29 -6.04
N LEU A 114 -11.70 -8.14 -5.04
CA LEU A 114 -10.46 -8.86 -4.80
C LEU A 114 -10.73 -10.36 -4.69
N ASP A 115 -9.94 -11.15 -5.40
CA ASP A 115 -9.88 -12.60 -5.31
C ASP A 115 -8.57 -12.99 -4.63
N ILE A 116 -8.67 -13.78 -3.59
CA ILE A 116 -7.56 -14.17 -2.74
C ILE A 116 -7.42 -15.68 -2.77
N ALA A 117 -6.24 -16.17 -3.13
CA ALA A 117 -5.91 -17.58 -3.04
C ALA A 117 -4.82 -17.81 -1.99
N SER A 118 -4.82 -19.01 -1.40
CA SER A 118 -3.81 -19.42 -0.42
C SER A 118 -3.38 -20.86 -0.64
N THR A 119 -2.11 -21.13 -0.36
CA THR A 119 -1.56 -22.51 -0.32
C THR A 119 -1.82 -23.19 1.01
N GLU A 120 -2.33 -22.49 2.00
CA GLU A 120 -2.62 -23.01 3.34
C GLU A 120 -4.01 -22.57 3.83
N THR A 121 -4.60 -23.35 4.73
CA THR A 121 -5.83 -22.97 5.45
C THR A 121 -5.44 -22.18 6.68
N ALA A 122 -5.76 -20.90 6.72
CA ALA A 122 -5.43 -20.01 7.83
C ALA A 122 -6.32 -18.76 7.87
N ASP A 123 -6.31 -18.08 9.02
CA ASP A 123 -6.96 -16.79 9.21
C ASP A 123 -5.95 -15.68 8.97
N TYR A 124 -6.38 -14.70 8.18
CA TYR A 124 -5.62 -13.51 7.78
C TYR A 124 -6.39 -12.24 8.13
N SER A 125 -5.71 -11.11 8.00
CA SER A 125 -6.33 -9.79 7.95
C SER A 125 -6.02 -9.13 6.62
N ILE A 126 -7.01 -8.45 6.04
CA ILE A 126 -6.85 -7.65 4.83
C ILE A 126 -7.00 -6.18 5.16
N ARG A 127 -6.13 -5.35 4.57
CA ARG A 127 -6.24 -3.89 4.57
C ARG A 127 -6.27 -3.40 3.12
N VAL A 128 -7.17 -2.50 2.83
CA VAL A 128 -7.36 -1.93 1.50
C VAL A 128 -7.30 -0.42 1.58
N TYR A 129 -6.42 0.18 0.81
CA TYR A 129 -6.17 1.61 0.81
C TYR A 129 -6.43 2.21 -0.57
N LEU A 130 -7.03 3.39 -0.59
CA LEU A 130 -7.10 4.26 -1.74
C LEU A 130 -5.88 5.18 -1.73
N LEU A 131 -5.13 5.22 -2.82
CA LEU A 131 -3.95 6.04 -3.00
C LEU A 131 -4.16 7.03 -4.14
N GLU A 132 -3.44 8.15 -4.11
CA GLU A 132 -3.43 9.16 -5.18
C GLU A 132 -2.01 9.60 -5.50
N ASP A 133 -1.70 9.64 -6.80
CA ASP A 133 -0.42 10.07 -7.34
C ASP A 133 -0.42 11.52 -7.83
N GLY A 134 0.79 12.05 -8.04
CA GLY A 134 0.98 13.34 -8.66
C GLY A 134 0.55 14.54 -7.83
N LEU A 135 0.40 14.39 -6.53
CA LEU A 135 -0.08 15.46 -5.66
C LEU A 135 0.97 16.56 -5.49
N LEU A 136 0.61 17.78 -5.91
CA LEU A 136 1.47 18.96 -5.78
C LEU A 136 1.08 19.78 -4.55
N TYR A 137 2.08 20.27 -3.84
CA TYR A 137 1.90 21.15 -2.69
C TYR A 137 2.92 22.30 -2.72
N SER A 138 2.44 23.54 -2.66
CA SER A 138 3.28 24.75 -2.78
C SER A 138 4.32 24.90 -1.66
N GLY A 139 4.08 24.31 -0.49
CA GLY A 139 4.99 24.28 0.66
C GLY A 139 5.83 23.01 0.75
N CYS A 140 5.93 22.21 -0.30
CA CYS A 140 6.73 20.99 -0.30
C CYS A 140 8.22 21.31 -0.14
N ALA A 141 8.90 20.59 0.73
CA ALA A 141 10.34 20.75 0.96
C ALA A 141 11.18 20.43 -0.29
N ALA A 142 10.68 19.55 -1.16
CA ALA A 142 11.30 19.23 -2.46
C ALA A 142 11.01 20.26 -3.57
N GLY A 143 10.16 21.25 -3.29
CA GLY A 143 9.69 22.25 -4.24
C GLY A 143 8.22 22.09 -4.63
N SER A 144 7.61 23.19 -5.07
CA SER A 144 6.17 23.25 -5.38
C SER A 144 5.73 22.41 -6.58
N THR A 145 6.66 21.94 -7.38
CA THR A 145 6.41 21.10 -8.56
C THR A 145 6.75 19.63 -8.31
N TYR A 146 7.19 19.28 -7.10
CA TYR A 146 7.50 17.89 -6.74
C TYR A 146 6.19 17.07 -6.61
N PRO A 147 6.03 15.99 -7.40
CA PRO A 147 4.87 15.13 -7.29
C PRO A 147 5.03 14.20 -6.07
N ASN A 148 4.05 14.23 -5.18
CA ASN A 148 3.96 13.25 -4.12
C ASN A 148 3.09 12.09 -4.63
N ASN A 149 3.65 10.90 -4.70
CA ASN A 149 3.01 9.69 -5.19
C ASN A 149 2.68 8.74 -4.04
N ASP A 150 1.83 7.76 -4.33
CA ASP A 150 1.38 6.70 -3.42
C ASP A 150 0.78 7.23 -2.11
N VAL A 151 0.21 8.44 -2.16
CA VAL A 151 -0.34 9.09 -0.96
C VAL A 151 -1.66 8.43 -0.60
N ILE A 152 -1.72 7.81 0.60
CA ILE A 152 -2.94 7.21 1.12
C ILE A 152 -3.98 8.30 1.38
N ARG A 153 -5.14 8.15 0.71
CA ARG A 153 -6.28 9.07 0.81
C ARG A 153 -7.39 8.55 1.71
N GLU A 154 -7.55 7.22 1.76
CA GLU A 154 -8.56 6.58 2.60
C GLU A 154 -8.15 5.13 2.88
N GLU A 155 -8.63 4.56 3.97
CA GLU A 155 -8.61 3.12 4.26
C GLU A 155 -10.04 2.60 4.10
N LEU A 156 -10.26 1.67 3.17
CA LEU A 156 -11.58 1.14 2.84
C LEU A 156 -12.04 0.08 3.83
N THR A 157 -11.08 -0.58 4.47
CA THR A 157 -11.31 -1.55 5.55
C THR A 157 -11.47 -0.85 6.90
N GLU A 158 -11.98 -1.54 7.90
CA GLU A 158 -11.92 -1.06 9.28
C GLU A 158 -10.46 -0.86 9.73
N ALA A 159 -10.25 0.11 10.60
CA ALA A 159 -8.92 0.42 11.12
C ALA A 159 -8.29 -0.82 11.78
N GLY A 160 -7.11 -1.21 11.30
CA GLY A 160 -6.42 -2.43 11.75
C GLY A 160 -6.67 -3.64 10.85
N GLY A 161 -7.50 -3.50 9.83
CA GLY A 161 -7.82 -4.55 8.87
C GLY A 161 -9.02 -5.40 9.24
N GLU A 162 -9.55 -6.09 8.26
CA GLU A 162 -10.70 -6.97 8.40
C GLU A 162 -10.27 -8.44 8.36
N PRO A 163 -10.87 -9.32 9.19
CA PRO A 163 -10.53 -10.73 9.19
C PRO A 163 -11.02 -11.41 7.92
N VAL A 164 -10.19 -12.27 7.34
CA VAL A 164 -10.54 -13.15 6.23
C VAL A 164 -9.98 -14.54 6.46
N SER A 165 -10.84 -15.56 6.41
CA SER A 165 -10.44 -16.97 6.55
C SER A 165 -10.25 -17.55 5.16
N LEU A 166 -9.09 -18.12 4.89
CA LEU A 166 -8.74 -18.75 3.63
C LEU A 166 -8.63 -20.25 3.78
N THR A 167 -9.11 -20.97 2.76
CA THR A 167 -8.94 -22.42 2.63
C THR A 167 -7.86 -22.70 1.60
N ALA A 168 -6.99 -23.66 1.88
CA ALA A 168 -5.92 -24.04 0.96
C ALA A 168 -6.48 -24.46 -0.42
N ASN A 169 -5.90 -23.87 -1.48
CA ASN A 169 -6.25 -24.12 -2.88
C ASN A 169 -7.69 -23.74 -3.26
N GLU A 170 -8.32 -22.84 -2.49
CA GLU A 170 -9.60 -22.23 -2.83
C GLU A 170 -9.43 -20.72 -3.01
N VAL A 171 -10.33 -20.11 -3.81
CA VAL A 171 -10.39 -18.65 -3.99
C VAL A 171 -11.46 -18.09 -3.06
N THR A 172 -11.10 -17.08 -2.28
CA THR A 172 -12.02 -16.29 -1.46
C THR A 172 -12.16 -14.90 -2.07
N SER A 173 -13.39 -14.50 -2.42
CA SER A 173 -13.67 -13.18 -2.98
C SER A 173 -14.18 -12.24 -1.90
N VAL A 174 -13.64 -11.01 -1.88
CA VAL A 174 -14.10 -9.90 -1.04
C VAL A 174 -14.32 -8.67 -1.91
N SER A 175 -15.16 -7.74 -1.45
CA SER A 175 -15.41 -6.50 -2.18
C SER A 175 -15.60 -5.33 -1.24
N TYR A 176 -15.15 -4.16 -1.69
CA TYR A 176 -15.26 -2.90 -0.96
C TYR A 176 -15.87 -1.85 -1.89
N SER A 177 -16.63 -0.93 -1.32
CA SER A 177 -17.21 0.19 -2.05
C SER A 177 -17.05 1.46 -1.24
N CYS A 178 -16.57 2.53 -1.87
CA CYS A 178 -16.49 3.83 -1.23
C CYS A 178 -16.79 4.96 -2.23
N PRO A 179 -17.42 6.06 -1.78
CA PRO A 179 -17.47 7.26 -2.59
C PRO A 179 -16.05 7.81 -2.76
N VAL A 180 -15.73 8.32 -3.94
CA VAL A 180 -14.47 9.06 -4.13
C VAL A 180 -14.44 10.24 -3.16
N PRO A 181 -13.46 10.32 -2.24
CA PRO A 181 -13.40 11.39 -1.26
C PRO A 181 -13.33 12.76 -1.95
N SER A 182 -14.08 13.75 -1.43
CA SER A 182 -14.18 15.09 -2.03
C SER A 182 -12.85 15.87 -2.08
N TYR A 183 -11.86 15.43 -1.34
CA TYR A 183 -10.51 16.02 -1.32
C TYR A 183 -9.54 15.36 -2.32
N VAL A 184 -9.94 14.31 -3.02
CA VAL A 184 -9.18 13.76 -4.15
C VAL A 184 -9.04 14.84 -5.21
N LYS A 185 -7.83 15.01 -5.74
CA LYS A 185 -7.51 16.08 -6.70
C LYS A 185 -7.76 15.63 -8.13
N ASP A 186 -7.42 14.39 -8.44
CA ASP A 186 -7.61 13.81 -9.76
C ASP A 186 -7.97 12.32 -9.63
N ALA A 187 -9.21 11.97 -9.95
CA ALA A 187 -9.66 10.58 -9.92
C ALA A 187 -8.91 9.68 -10.92
N GLY A 188 -8.34 10.26 -11.98
CA GLY A 188 -7.50 9.54 -12.93
C GLY A 188 -6.16 9.07 -12.38
N ASN A 189 -5.73 9.64 -11.25
CA ASN A 189 -4.50 9.30 -10.56
C ASN A 189 -4.72 8.38 -9.33
N LEU A 190 -5.94 7.91 -9.14
CA LEU A 190 -6.26 6.99 -8.06
C LEU A 190 -5.81 5.56 -8.40
N HIS A 191 -5.37 4.87 -7.38
CA HIS A 191 -5.12 3.43 -7.41
C HIS A 191 -5.38 2.81 -6.03
N VAL A 192 -5.43 1.48 -5.97
CA VAL A 192 -5.76 0.74 -4.75
C VAL A 192 -4.59 -0.15 -4.36
N LEU A 193 -4.20 -0.08 -3.11
CA LEU A 193 -3.26 -1.01 -2.48
C LEU A 193 -4.05 -1.94 -1.56
N ALA A 194 -4.02 -3.24 -1.83
CA ALA A 194 -4.53 -4.27 -0.94
C ALA A 194 -3.38 -5.03 -0.30
N VAL A 195 -3.41 -5.19 1.02
CA VAL A 195 -2.37 -5.85 1.81
C VAL A 195 -3.00 -6.95 2.64
N LEU A 196 -2.46 -8.16 2.54
CA LEU A 196 -2.87 -9.31 3.33
C LEU A 196 -1.76 -9.69 4.31
N TYR A 197 -2.12 -9.94 5.57
CA TYR A 197 -1.17 -10.31 6.61
C TYR A 197 -1.78 -11.25 7.64
N ARG A 198 -0.94 -11.99 8.36
CA ARG A 198 -1.32 -12.90 9.44
C ARG A 198 -0.45 -12.64 10.67
N SER A 199 -1.10 -12.41 11.84
CA SER A 199 -0.39 -12.20 13.13
C SER A 199 0.73 -11.16 13.07
N GLY A 200 0.53 -10.07 12.30
CA GLY A 200 1.54 -9.06 12.07
C GLY A 200 2.55 -9.37 10.95
N GLU A 201 2.50 -10.56 10.36
CA GLU A 201 3.33 -10.95 9.22
C GLU A 201 2.65 -10.50 7.92
N PHE A 202 3.38 -9.78 7.09
CA PHE A 202 2.96 -9.45 5.74
C PHE A 202 3.04 -10.70 4.85
N THR A 203 2.00 -10.98 4.08
CA THR A 203 1.98 -12.14 3.19
C THR A 203 1.90 -11.79 1.71
N SER A 204 1.10 -10.80 1.34
CA SER A 204 1.01 -10.35 -0.05
C SER A 204 0.44 -8.94 -0.15
N SER A 205 0.69 -8.28 -1.27
CA SER A 205 0.06 -7.02 -1.63
C SER A 205 -0.15 -6.93 -3.14
N VAL A 206 -1.06 -6.06 -3.52
CA VAL A 206 -1.32 -5.75 -4.92
C VAL A 206 -1.78 -4.31 -5.05
N ILE A 207 -1.38 -3.64 -6.13
CA ILE A 207 -1.87 -2.31 -6.50
C ILE A 207 -2.70 -2.42 -7.77
N TYR A 208 -3.88 -1.77 -7.75
CA TYR A 208 -4.76 -1.62 -8.90
C TYR A 208 -4.94 -0.16 -9.24
N SER A 209 -4.78 0.19 -10.52
CA SER A 209 -5.16 1.53 -10.98
C SER A 209 -6.67 1.64 -11.09
N SER A 210 -7.26 2.72 -10.57
CA SER A 210 -8.61 3.12 -10.89
C SER A 210 -8.62 3.70 -12.30
N GLY A 211 -9.61 3.40 -13.08
CA GLY A 211 -9.84 3.98 -14.39
C GLY A 211 -11.01 3.27 -15.04
N LEU A 212 -11.85 4.03 -15.69
CA LEU A 212 -13.05 3.54 -16.39
C LEU A 212 -12.73 2.26 -17.16
N ASP A 213 -13.34 1.16 -16.76
CA ASP A 213 -13.32 -0.14 -17.44
C ASP A 213 -11.92 -0.73 -17.74
N LYS A 214 -10.92 -0.45 -16.94
CA LYS A 214 -9.63 -1.12 -17.09
C LYS A 214 -9.51 -2.27 -16.09
N VAL A 215 -9.68 -3.48 -16.62
CA VAL A 215 -9.08 -4.66 -16.02
C VAL A 215 -7.56 -4.43 -16.09
N VAL A 216 -6.93 -4.10 -14.99
CA VAL A 216 -5.48 -4.06 -14.94
C VAL A 216 -5.04 -5.41 -14.39
N ASP A 217 -4.59 -6.28 -15.27
CA ASP A 217 -3.87 -7.50 -14.94
C ASP A 217 -2.46 -7.14 -14.41
N ASN A 218 -2.41 -6.47 -13.29
CA ASN A 218 -1.18 -6.38 -12.54
C ASN A 218 -1.23 -7.39 -11.40
N VAL A 219 -1.19 -8.65 -11.77
CA VAL A 219 -0.74 -9.69 -10.86
C VAL A 219 0.71 -9.34 -10.57
N VAL A 220 0.98 -8.76 -9.42
CA VAL A 220 2.33 -8.78 -8.90
C VAL A 220 2.65 -10.26 -8.77
N ASP A 221 3.51 -10.77 -9.65
CA ASP A 221 4.08 -12.10 -9.54
C ASP A 221 4.88 -12.15 -8.23
N ILE A 222 4.16 -12.30 -7.13
CA ILE A 222 4.76 -12.84 -5.93
C ILE A 222 5.18 -14.23 -6.40
N PRO A 223 6.44 -14.63 -6.27
CA PRO A 223 6.84 -15.97 -6.58
C PRO A 223 6.15 -16.91 -5.59
N VAL A 224 4.86 -17.09 -5.79
CA VAL A 224 4.10 -18.13 -5.14
C VAL A 224 4.62 -19.40 -5.80
N ASN A 225 5.35 -20.21 -5.05
CA ASN A 225 5.62 -21.58 -5.42
C ASN A 225 4.30 -22.37 -5.36
N SER A 226 3.26 -21.89 -6.02
CA SER A 226 1.94 -22.52 -6.07
C SER A 226 1.43 -22.51 -7.50
N GLU A 227 1.02 -23.68 -7.95
CA GLU A 227 0.30 -23.91 -9.22
C GLU A 227 -1.16 -23.37 -9.16
N VAL A 228 -1.37 -22.17 -8.63
CA VAL A 228 -2.69 -21.53 -8.63
C VAL A 228 -2.72 -20.52 -9.78
N ASP A 229 -3.20 -20.98 -10.92
CA ASP A 229 -3.50 -20.11 -12.05
C ASP A 229 -4.83 -19.39 -11.82
N PHE A 230 -4.81 -18.05 -11.84
CA PHE A 230 -6.01 -17.24 -11.90
C PHE A 230 -6.41 -17.09 -13.37
N GLU A 231 -7.43 -17.82 -13.83
CA GLU A 231 -8.05 -17.60 -15.13
C GLU A 231 -9.20 -16.61 -14.97
N TYR A 232 -9.06 -15.41 -15.54
CA TYR A 232 -10.17 -14.49 -15.73
C TYR A 232 -10.80 -14.72 -17.11
N GLU A 233 -12.07 -15.12 -17.16
CA GLU A 233 -12.85 -15.06 -18.38
C GLU A 233 -13.18 -13.59 -18.71
N ASN A 234 -12.83 -13.16 -19.94
CA ASN A 234 -13.11 -11.84 -20.50
C ASN A 234 -14.61 -11.59 -20.73
#